data_65ad23f492a22339a726076bcab5d766
#
_entry.id   65ad23f492a22339a726076bcab5d766
#
_cell.length_a   1.000
_cell.length_b   1.000
_cell.length_c   1.000
_cell.angle_alpha   90.00
_cell.angle_beta   90.00
_cell.angle_gamma   90.00
#
_symmetry.space_group_name_H-M   'P 1'
#
loop_
_entity.id
_entity.type
_entity.pdbx_description
1 polymer ?
#
loop_
_entity_poly.entity_id
_entity_poly.type
_entity_poly.pdbx_seq_one_letter_code
_entity_poly.pdbx_strand_id
1 'polypeptide(L)'
;MRIIYILLISSFLFSCNFNSPKNSDNSSLAKGDSTLDLEKVAQMKITSSVEYHKVLDRLDQGELSSIDVASKLFKNCEADTLVHDSMFVAFNDFYNSVAGSYLENNESANSQLEKSPSSEAVKLLKARLASYGILLTSAEGTFYLEPQTAYLLENFGPSLSPAYREYLAIGSKEQLTRFAEDGKILIPSDSLTSRIITWDHFMAKYPDFISIKMAQDQYSQYMGAYLAGMDNSRIFDPATNRLSDSSKVSFESFVVNNPESSSTEVVKAYLDLLKSTNFNYTDRVDSFLLEKVYH
;
A
#
# COMPACT_ATOMS: atom_id res chain seq x y z
N MET A 1 -28.11 18.00 0.27
CA MET A 1 -27.04 17.47 -0.58
C MET A 1 -25.98 16.89 0.34
N ARG A 2 -25.98 15.56 0.55
CA ARG A 2 -25.02 14.89 1.43
C ARG A 2 -23.84 14.45 0.56
N ILE A 3 -22.76 15.21 0.64
CA ILE A 3 -21.46 14.80 0.08
C ILE A 3 -20.98 13.63 0.93
N ILE A 4 -20.88 12.45 0.34
CA ILE A 4 -20.27 11.28 0.97
C ILE A 4 -18.76 11.52 0.93
N TYR A 5 -18.22 12.04 2.04
CA TYR A 5 -16.78 12.13 2.24
C TYR A 5 -16.24 10.73 2.44
N ILE A 6 -15.62 10.16 1.40
CA ILE A 6 -14.75 9.02 1.56
C ILE A 6 -13.45 9.57 2.13
N LEU A 7 -13.29 9.46 3.45
CA LEU A 7 -12.04 9.69 4.14
C LEU A 7 -11.03 8.62 3.69
N LEU A 8 -10.32 8.91 2.60
CA LEU A 8 -9.12 8.16 2.22
C LEU A 8 -7.97 8.65 3.09
N ILE A 9 -7.85 8.08 4.28
CA ILE A 9 -6.61 8.13 5.05
C ILE A 9 -5.58 7.36 4.24
N SER A 10 -4.71 8.06 3.53
CA SER A 10 -3.60 7.47 2.81
C SER A 10 -2.46 7.12 3.77
N SER A 11 -2.72 6.22 4.69
CA SER A 11 -1.69 5.38 5.22
C SER A 11 -1.47 4.27 4.17
N PHE A 12 -0.24 3.99 3.79
CA PHE A 12 0.17 2.80 3.06
C PHE A 12 -0.10 1.56 3.94
N LEU A 13 -1.34 1.39 4.36
CA LEU A 13 -1.82 0.15 4.93
C LEU A 13 -2.40 -0.62 3.74
N PHE A 14 -1.61 -1.54 3.21
CA PHE A 14 -2.09 -2.64 2.39
C PHE A 14 -3.09 -3.45 3.23
N SER A 15 -4.30 -2.94 3.44
CA SER A 15 -5.37 -3.65 4.11
C SER A 15 -6.30 -4.22 3.05
N CYS A 16 -6.06 -5.46 2.67
CA CYS A 16 -7.07 -6.27 2.02
C CYS A 16 -8.18 -6.54 3.04
N ASN A 17 -9.27 -5.77 2.99
CA ASN A 17 -10.49 -6.09 3.72
C ASN A 17 -11.18 -7.29 3.04
N PHE A 18 -10.77 -8.49 3.42
CA PHE A 18 -11.57 -9.70 3.18
C PHE A 18 -12.67 -9.75 4.23
N ASN A 19 -13.88 -9.34 3.86
CA ASN A 19 -15.08 -9.60 4.66
C ASN A 19 -15.38 -11.10 4.65
N SER A 20 -14.83 -11.84 5.62
CA SER A 20 -15.32 -13.16 5.97
C SER A 20 -16.53 -13.02 6.90
N PRO A 21 -17.60 -13.79 6.70
CA PRO A 21 -18.77 -13.75 7.58
C PRO A 21 -18.37 -14.21 8.98
N LYS A 22 -18.65 -13.38 9.99
CA LYS A 22 -18.54 -13.76 11.40
C LYS A 22 -19.55 -14.84 11.71
N ASN A 23 -19.12 -16.10 11.77
CA ASN A 23 -19.82 -17.11 12.51
C ASN A 23 -19.43 -16.99 13.98
N SER A 24 -20.39 -16.56 14.78
CA SER A 24 -20.29 -16.56 16.23
C SER A 24 -20.54 -17.99 16.74
N ASP A 25 -19.48 -18.74 16.96
CA ASP A 25 -19.52 -19.90 17.84
C ASP A 25 -18.48 -19.74 18.95
N ASN A 26 -19.00 -19.40 20.12
CA ASN A 26 -18.28 -19.45 21.39
C ASN A 26 -17.89 -20.90 21.69
N SER A 27 -16.66 -21.28 21.39
CA SER A 27 -16.01 -22.39 22.06
C SER A 27 -14.72 -21.88 22.67
N SER A 28 -14.72 -21.74 24.00
CA SER A 28 -13.54 -21.56 24.83
C SER A 28 -12.62 -22.77 24.62
N LEU A 29 -11.73 -22.69 23.61
CA LEU A 29 -10.60 -23.60 23.54
C LEU A 29 -9.53 -23.07 24.49
N ALA A 30 -9.26 -23.86 25.51
CA ALA A 30 -8.19 -23.70 26.46
C ALA A 30 -6.88 -23.32 25.72
N LYS A 31 -6.19 -22.28 26.23
CA LYS A 31 -4.79 -22.01 25.92
C LYS A 31 -3.98 -23.26 26.27
N GLY A 32 -3.78 -24.12 25.28
CA GLY A 32 -2.82 -25.21 25.36
C GLY A 32 -1.44 -24.61 25.31
N ASP A 33 -0.72 -24.78 26.40
CA ASP A 33 0.67 -24.47 26.61
C ASP A 33 1.55 -25.28 25.63
N SER A 34 1.78 -24.75 24.44
CA SER A 34 2.89 -25.16 23.59
C SER A 34 3.47 -23.89 22.98
N THR A 35 4.39 -23.27 23.73
CA THR A 35 5.31 -22.27 23.15
C THR A 35 5.93 -22.90 21.91
N LEU A 36 5.60 -22.33 20.75
CA LEU A 36 6.17 -22.77 19.48
C LEU A 36 7.71 -22.64 19.60
N ASP A 37 8.43 -23.74 19.46
CA ASP A 37 9.89 -23.69 19.41
C ASP A 37 10.31 -23.04 18.08
N LEU A 38 10.45 -21.71 18.10
CA LEU A 38 10.72 -20.90 16.91
C LEU A 38 12.00 -21.35 16.19
N GLU A 39 12.99 -21.90 16.93
CA GLU A 39 14.21 -22.41 16.32
C GLU A 39 13.93 -23.68 15.50
N LYS A 40 13.12 -24.59 16.01
CA LYS A 40 12.69 -25.79 15.25
C LYS A 40 11.83 -25.42 14.06
N VAL A 41 10.90 -24.46 14.24
CA VAL A 41 10.06 -23.99 13.14
C VAL A 41 10.92 -23.38 12.04
N ALA A 42 11.90 -22.53 12.37
CA ALA A 42 12.79 -21.91 11.40
C ALA A 42 13.66 -22.89 10.60
N GLN A 43 13.80 -24.14 11.06
CA GLN A 43 14.54 -25.21 10.38
C GLN A 43 13.64 -26.15 9.54
N MET A 44 12.32 -25.92 9.54
CA MET A 44 11.41 -26.73 8.73
C MET A 44 11.71 -26.55 7.24
N LYS A 45 11.64 -27.63 6.48
CA LYS A 45 11.71 -27.56 5.03
C LYS A 45 10.31 -27.28 4.48
N ILE A 46 10.12 -26.13 3.89
CA ILE A 46 8.88 -25.71 3.21
C ILE A 46 9.04 -26.01 1.73
N THR A 47 8.02 -26.62 1.13
CA THR A 47 8.03 -27.00 -0.28
C THR A 47 6.86 -26.39 -1.08
N SER A 48 5.94 -25.72 -0.40
CA SER A 48 4.77 -25.09 -1.03
C SER A 48 4.31 -23.85 -0.29
N SER A 49 3.64 -22.94 -1.02
CA SER A 49 3.01 -21.75 -0.44
C SER A 49 1.95 -22.09 0.59
N VAL A 50 1.22 -23.21 0.43
CA VAL A 50 0.20 -23.67 1.38
C VAL A 50 0.82 -24.06 2.72
N GLU A 51 1.94 -24.80 2.71
CA GLU A 51 2.68 -25.12 3.94
C GLU A 51 3.20 -23.86 4.62
N TYR A 52 3.76 -22.95 3.84
CA TYR A 52 4.26 -21.68 4.33
C TYR A 52 3.16 -20.88 5.04
N HIS A 53 2.00 -20.73 4.41
CA HIS A 53 0.85 -20.04 4.98
C HIS A 53 0.42 -20.64 6.32
N LYS A 54 0.29 -21.97 6.39
CA LYS A 54 -0.06 -22.68 7.65
C LYS A 54 0.95 -22.44 8.78
N VAL A 55 2.22 -22.20 8.45
CA VAL A 55 3.20 -21.86 9.48
C VAL A 55 3.03 -20.42 9.90
N LEU A 56 2.82 -19.48 8.98
CA LEU A 56 2.58 -18.07 9.30
C LEU A 56 1.36 -17.89 10.23
N ASP A 57 0.28 -18.63 10.00
CA ASP A 57 -0.94 -18.61 10.83
C ASP A 57 -0.69 -18.99 12.30
N ARG A 58 0.44 -19.67 12.59
CA ARG A 58 0.82 -20.11 13.93
C ARG A 58 1.84 -19.21 14.62
N LEU A 59 2.45 -18.29 13.87
CA LEU A 59 3.41 -17.33 14.41
C LEU A 59 2.68 -16.19 15.14
N ASP A 60 3.31 -15.71 16.20
CA ASP A 60 2.79 -14.57 16.95
C ASP A 60 2.97 -13.26 16.15
N GLN A 61 1.87 -12.65 15.77
CA GLN A 61 1.85 -11.39 15.03
C GLN A 61 2.16 -10.16 15.91
N GLY A 62 2.21 -10.30 17.22
CA GLY A 62 2.65 -9.25 18.15
C GLY A 62 4.17 -9.17 18.30
N GLU A 63 4.93 -10.14 17.74
CA GLU A 63 6.37 -10.27 17.98
C GLU A 63 7.19 -10.11 16.70
N LEU A 64 8.15 -9.14 16.72
CA LEU A 64 9.07 -8.93 15.58
C LEU A 64 9.91 -10.15 15.22
N SER A 65 10.26 -11.00 16.22
CA SER A 65 11.00 -12.24 16.00
C SER A 65 10.30 -13.23 15.09
N SER A 66 8.97 -13.14 14.99
CA SER A 66 8.18 -13.94 14.04
C SER A 66 8.51 -13.61 12.58
N ILE A 67 8.91 -12.37 12.29
CA ILE A 67 9.40 -11.95 10.96
C ILE A 67 10.69 -12.70 10.60
N ASP A 68 11.60 -12.89 11.55
CA ASP A 68 12.85 -13.65 11.32
C ASP A 68 12.56 -15.09 10.93
N VAL A 69 11.62 -15.74 11.65
CA VAL A 69 11.23 -17.13 11.36
C VAL A 69 10.59 -17.21 9.98
N ALA A 70 9.63 -16.33 9.68
CA ALA A 70 8.98 -16.27 8.38
C ALA A 70 9.99 -16.05 7.24
N SER A 71 10.92 -15.09 7.41
CA SER A 71 11.96 -14.79 6.42
C SER A 71 12.92 -15.96 6.20
N LYS A 72 13.33 -16.67 7.26
CA LYS A 72 14.20 -17.85 7.15
C LYS A 72 13.50 -18.99 6.40
N LEU A 73 12.25 -19.27 6.72
CA LEU A 73 11.45 -20.29 6.02
C LEU A 73 11.29 -19.96 4.54
N PHE A 74 11.05 -18.70 4.20
CA PHE A 74 10.98 -18.25 2.81
C PHE A 74 12.29 -18.49 2.07
N LYS A 75 13.42 -18.07 2.67
CA LYS A 75 14.76 -18.20 2.06
C LYS A 75 15.23 -19.65 1.93
N ASN A 76 14.77 -20.54 2.81
CA ASN A 76 15.13 -21.95 2.80
C ASN A 76 14.24 -22.80 1.86
N CYS A 77 13.23 -22.20 1.24
CA CYS A 77 12.38 -22.90 0.28
C CYS A 77 13.11 -23.05 -1.06
N GLU A 78 13.29 -24.29 -1.50
CA GLU A 78 13.84 -24.62 -2.82
C GLU A 78 12.66 -24.79 -3.81
N ALA A 79 12.17 -23.70 -4.36
CA ALA A 79 11.03 -23.70 -5.27
C ALA A 79 11.27 -22.74 -6.46
N ASP A 80 10.39 -22.78 -7.45
CA ASP A 80 10.40 -21.83 -8.56
C ASP A 80 9.87 -20.44 -8.15
N THR A 81 10.00 -19.48 -9.04
CA THR A 81 9.61 -18.09 -8.77
C THR A 81 8.11 -17.90 -8.57
N LEU A 82 7.25 -18.77 -9.14
CA LEU A 82 5.79 -18.67 -8.97
C LEU A 82 5.37 -19.11 -7.57
N VAL A 83 6.01 -20.15 -7.04
CA VAL A 83 5.82 -20.55 -5.64
C VAL A 83 6.32 -19.46 -4.70
N HIS A 84 7.51 -18.89 -4.97
CA HIS A 84 8.02 -17.78 -4.19
C HIS A 84 7.13 -16.54 -4.24
N ASP A 85 6.56 -16.19 -5.39
CA ASP A 85 5.60 -15.08 -5.49
C ASP A 85 4.38 -15.33 -4.61
N SER A 86 3.83 -16.56 -4.63
CA SER A 86 2.69 -16.94 -3.77
C SER A 86 3.05 -16.93 -2.28
N MET A 87 4.26 -17.37 -1.92
CA MET A 87 4.76 -17.29 -0.54
C MET A 87 4.98 -15.83 -0.12
N PHE A 88 5.44 -14.98 -1.04
CA PHE A 88 5.67 -13.58 -0.75
C PHE A 88 4.36 -12.82 -0.52
N VAL A 89 3.27 -13.14 -1.21
CA VAL A 89 1.93 -12.61 -0.88
C VAL A 89 1.60 -12.87 0.59
N ALA A 90 1.69 -14.14 1.01
CA ALA A 90 1.40 -14.53 2.39
C ALA A 90 2.37 -13.86 3.41
N PHE A 91 3.66 -13.81 3.07
CA PHE A 91 4.66 -13.11 3.90
C PHE A 91 4.33 -11.63 4.05
N ASN A 92 4.00 -10.94 2.97
CA ASN A 92 3.71 -9.52 2.98
C ASN A 92 2.47 -9.20 3.82
N ASP A 93 1.42 -10.01 3.74
CA ASP A 93 0.23 -9.86 4.56
C ASP A 93 0.57 -10.08 6.05
N PHE A 94 1.33 -11.12 6.37
CA PHE A 94 1.81 -11.39 7.72
C PHE A 94 2.70 -10.25 8.25
N TYR A 95 3.65 -9.77 7.45
CA TYR A 95 4.56 -8.70 7.80
C TYR A 95 3.83 -7.37 8.08
N ASN A 96 2.85 -7.02 7.25
CA ASN A 96 2.00 -5.86 7.46
C ASN A 96 1.14 -6.00 8.73
N SER A 97 0.64 -7.21 9.01
CA SER A 97 -0.11 -7.50 10.24
C SER A 97 0.77 -7.31 11.48
N VAL A 98 2.02 -7.82 11.47
CA VAL A 98 2.97 -7.60 12.57
C VAL A 98 3.28 -6.11 12.73
N ALA A 99 3.56 -5.40 11.64
CA ALA A 99 3.82 -3.96 11.71
C ALA A 99 2.61 -3.19 12.26
N GLY A 100 1.40 -3.50 11.81
CA GLY A 100 0.17 -2.85 12.24
C GLY A 100 -0.19 -3.08 13.71
N SER A 101 0.06 -4.28 14.23
CA SER A 101 -0.34 -4.66 15.59
C SER A 101 0.76 -4.50 16.65
N TYR A 102 2.03 -4.33 16.25
CA TYR A 102 3.16 -4.33 17.19
C TYR A 102 3.04 -3.29 18.29
N LEU A 103 2.68 -2.04 17.98
CA LEU A 103 2.54 -0.98 18.99
C LEU A 103 1.34 -1.22 19.91
N GLU A 104 0.25 -1.77 19.40
CA GLU A 104 -0.93 -2.13 20.19
C GLU A 104 -0.63 -3.26 21.17
N ASN A 105 0.15 -4.25 20.74
CA ASN A 105 0.55 -5.41 21.53
C ASN A 105 1.73 -5.10 22.48
N ASN A 106 2.43 -3.97 22.30
CA ASN A 106 3.57 -3.56 23.10
C ASN A 106 3.31 -2.24 23.83
N GLU A 107 2.45 -2.28 24.86
CA GLU A 107 2.04 -1.12 25.66
C GLU A 107 3.23 -0.31 26.21
N SER A 108 4.31 -1.00 26.61
CA SER A 108 5.54 -0.36 27.09
C SER A 108 6.21 0.49 26.00
N ALA A 109 6.29 -0.03 24.78
CA ALA A 109 6.86 0.69 23.63
C ALA A 109 6.00 1.90 23.28
N ASN A 110 4.70 1.73 23.20
CA ASN A 110 3.75 2.81 22.91
C ASN A 110 3.80 3.92 23.97
N SER A 111 3.77 3.55 25.26
CA SER A 111 3.89 4.52 26.36
C SER A 111 5.22 5.28 26.34
N GLN A 112 6.33 4.67 25.93
CA GLN A 112 7.61 5.36 25.80
C GLN A 112 7.60 6.37 24.64
N LEU A 113 6.97 6.03 23.52
CA LEU A 113 6.81 6.93 22.38
C LEU A 113 6.02 8.19 22.76
N GLU A 114 4.90 8.03 23.49
CA GLU A 114 4.05 9.14 23.91
C GLU A 114 4.74 10.04 24.96
N LYS A 115 5.37 9.44 25.97
CA LYS A 115 5.91 10.19 27.13
C LYS A 115 7.32 10.74 26.87
N SER A 116 8.13 10.07 26.07
CA SER A 116 9.56 10.39 25.91
C SER A 116 10.07 10.05 24.51
N PRO A 117 9.55 10.68 23.44
CA PRO A 117 9.85 10.33 22.05
C PRO A 117 11.33 10.48 21.66
N SER A 118 12.10 11.26 22.41
CA SER A 118 13.54 11.48 22.19
C SER A 118 14.45 10.64 23.10
N SER A 119 13.89 9.73 23.90
CA SER A 119 14.65 8.90 24.84
C SER A 119 15.57 7.91 24.12
N GLU A 120 16.59 7.42 24.84
CA GLU A 120 17.48 6.37 24.35
C GLU A 120 16.71 5.08 24.05
N ALA A 121 15.70 4.75 24.85
CA ALA A 121 14.84 3.60 24.63
C ALA A 121 14.09 3.68 23.29
N VAL A 122 13.60 4.87 22.92
CA VAL A 122 12.95 5.09 21.61
C VAL A 122 13.95 4.99 20.45
N LYS A 123 15.18 5.45 20.63
CA LYS A 123 16.23 5.27 19.61
C LYS A 123 16.56 3.80 19.39
N LEU A 124 16.68 3.03 20.47
CA LEU A 124 16.88 1.57 20.39
C LEU A 124 15.70 0.87 19.73
N LEU A 125 14.47 1.27 20.05
CA LEU A 125 13.27 0.76 19.38
C LEU A 125 13.29 1.05 17.89
N LYS A 126 13.60 2.29 17.47
CA LYS A 126 13.74 2.66 16.06
C LYS A 126 14.81 1.80 15.34
N ALA A 127 15.96 1.62 15.98
CA ALA A 127 17.02 0.78 15.41
C ALA A 127 16.59 -0.68 15.28
N ARG A 128 15.88 -1.22 16.29
CA ARG A 128 15.32 -2.57 16.22
C ARG A 128 14.29 -2.72 15.11
N LEU A 129 13.34 -1.80 15.00
CA LEU A 129 12.34 -1.81 13.93
C LEU A 129 12.98 -1.71 12.54
N ALA A 130 13.97 -0.82 12.39
CA ALA A 130 14.70 -0.65 11.14
C ALA A 130 15.43 -1.93 10.71
N SER A 131 15.90 -2.78 11.64
CA SER A 131 16.51 -4.08 11.29
C SER A 131 15.53 -5.07 10.68
N TYR A 132 14.23 -4.85 10.87
CA TYR A 132 13.15 -5.59 10.22
C TYR A 132 12.58 -4.85 9.00
N GLY A 133 13.19 -3.74 8.58
CA GLY A 133 12.68 -2.93 7.48
C GLY A 133 11.39 -2.17 7.84
N ILE A 134 11.20 -1.83 9.10
CA ILE A 134 10.04 -1.10 9.59
C ILE A 134 10.47 0.29 10.06
N LEU A 135 9.86 1.34 9.52
CA LEU A 135 10.03 2.71 9.99
C LEU A 135 8.99 3.05 11.07
N LEU A 136 9.46 3.68 12.14
CA LEU A 136 8.61 4.38 13.07
C LEU A 136 8.40 5.81 12.56
N THR A 137 7.17 6.13 12.21
CA THR A 137 6.77 7.45 11.72
C THR A 137 5.68 8.05 12.61
N SER A 138 5.33 9.31 12.39
CA SER A 138 4.24 9.97 13.11
C SER A 138 3.51 10.95 12.21
N ALA A 139 2.18 11.02 12.37
CA ALA A 139 1.34 12.05 11.79
C ALA A 139 0.32 12.49 12.83
N GLU A 140 0.08 13.81 12.93
CA GLU A 140 -0.89 14.40 13.85
C GLU A 140 -0.73 13.95 15.33
N GLY A 141 0.53 13.69 15.74
CA GLY A 141 0.83 13.24 17.10
C GLY A 141 0.62 11.75 17.37
N THR A 142 0.14 10.99 16.39
CA THR A 142 0.01 9.53 16.47
C THR A 142 1.21 8.85 15.84
N PHE A 143 1.76 7.83 16.51
CA PHE A 143 2.84 7.01 15.99
C PHE A 143 2.29 5.80 15.24
N TYR A 144 2.92 5.44 14.13
CA TYR A 144 2.61 4.25 13.38
C TYR A 144 3.87 3.65 12.74
N LEU A 145 3.78 2.39 12.38
CA LEU A 145 4.86 1.63 11.80
C LEU A 145 4.62 1.46 10.29
N GLU A 146 5.63 1.78 9.50
CA GLU A 146 5.57 1.76 8.05
C GLU A 146 6.58 0.74 7.48
N PRO A 147 6.12 -0.36 6.85
CA PRO A 147 6.99 -1.28 6.13
C PRO A 147 7.76 -0.61 5.00
N GLN A 148 9.05 -0.96 4.87
CA GLN A 148 9.93 -0.41 3.84
C GLN A 148 10.00 -1.34 2.63
N THR A 149 9.50 -0.88 1.49
CA THR A 149 9.53 -1.65 0.24
C THR A 149 10.94 -1.93 -0.24
N ALA A 150 11.90 -1.03 0.04
CA ALA A 150 13.32 -1.24 -0.26
C ALA A 150 13.88 -2.46 0.47
N TYR A 151 13.54 -2.64 1.75
CA TYR A 151 13.93 -3.82 2.54
C TYR A 151 13.36 -5.12 1.94
N LEU A 152 12.09 -5.08 1.53
CA LEU A 152 11.44 -6.23 0.90
C LEU A 152 12.10 -6.59 -0.43
N LEU A 153 12.40 -5.60 -1.26
CA LEU A 153 13.10 -5.79 -2.53
C LEU A 153 14.50 -6.40 -2.33
N GLU A 154 15.27 -5.89 -1.38
CA GLU A 154 16.62 -6.36 -1.09
C GLU A 154 16.62 -7.80 -0.55
N ASN A 155 15.73 -8.12 0.39
CA ASN A 155 15.73 -9.38 1.11
C ASN A 155 15.00 -10.53 0.39
N PHE A 156 14.01 -10.24 -0.44
CA PHE A 156 13.16 -11.24 -1.10
C PHE A 156 13.26 -11.18 -2.62
N GLY A 157 13.55 -10.01 -3.20
CA GLY A 157 13.61 -9.79 -4.65
C GLY A 157 14.42 -10.83 -5.42
N PRO A 158 15.60 -11.30 -4.96
CA PRO A 158 16.38 -12.33 -5.67
C PRO A 158 15.60 -13.63 -5.98
N SER A 159 14.63 -14.00 -5.13
CA SER A 159 13.80 -15.20 -5.30
C SER A 159 12.49 -14.97 -6.04
N LEU A 160 12.10 -13.71 -6.23
CA LEU A 160 10.81 -13.34 -6.82
C LEU A 160 10.87 -13.25 -8.36
N SER A 161 9.71 -13.31 -9.00
CA SER A 161 9.56 -13.09 -10.43
C SER A 161 10.00 -11.69 -10.87
N PRO A 162 10.27 -11.46 -12.16
CA PRO A 162 10.54 -10.13 -12.69
C PRO A 162 9.40 -9.13 -12.40
N ALA A 163 8.15 -9.59 -12.43
CA ALA A 163 6.99 -8.75 -12.13
C ALA A 163 7.01 -8.26 -10.68
N TYR A 164 7.23 -9.15 -9.71
CA TYR A 164 7.31 -8.75 -8.31
C TYR A 164 8.50 -7.84 -8.02
N ARG A 165 9.67 -8.14 -8.61
CA ARG A 165 10.83 -7.25 -8.45
C ARG A 165 10.57 -5.84 -8.96
N GLU A 166 9.94 -5.71 -10.12
CA GLU A 166 9.61 -4.40 -10.69
C GLU A 166 8.54 -3.69 -9.85
N TYR A 167 7.51 -4.41 -9.39
CA TYR A 167 6.51 -3.89 -8.46
C TYR A 167 7.15 -3.29 -7.20
N LEU A 168 8.02 -4.04 -6.53
CA LEU A 168 8.73 -3.59 -5.33
C LEU A 168 9.71 -2.44 -5.63
N ALA A 169 10.35 -2.44 -6.80
CA ALA A 169 11.26 -1.37 -7.20
C ALA A 169 10.52 -0.05 -7.44
N ILE A 170 9.34 -0.09 -8.06
CA ILE A 170 8.46 1.08 -8.22
C ILE A 170 8.05 1.59 -6.84
N GLY A 171 7.49 0.74 -5.99
CA GLY A 171 7.06 1.11 -4.65
C GLY A 171 8.19 1.69 -3.78
N SER A 172 9.38 1.07 -3.83
CA SER A 172 10.57 1.57 -3.12
C SER A 172 10.97 2.97 -3.56
N LYS A 173 10.94 3.26 -4.86
CA LYS A 173 11.25 4.59 -5.40
C LYS A 173 10.19 5.62 -4.98
N GLU A 174 8.92 5.24 -5.01
CA GLU A 174 7.82 6.14 -4.66
C GLU A 174 7.76 6.44 -3.16
N GLN A 175 8.15 5.48 -2.31
CA GLN A 175 8.21 5.65 -0.85
C GLN A 175 9.25 6.71 -0.43
N LEU A 176 10.28 6.99 -1.23
CA LEU A 176 11.25 8.06 -0.97
C LEU A 176 10.62 9.46 -0.98
N THR A 177 9.51 9.64 -1.67
CA THR A 177 8.81 10.93 -1.75
C THR A 177 7.33 10.71 -1.52
N ARG A 178 6.85 11.03 -0.33
CA ARG A 178 5.44 10.88 0.04
C ARG A 178 4.55 11.60 -0.97
N PHE A 179 3.54 10.89 -1.46
CA PHE A 179 2.61 11.40 -2.47
C PHE A 179 1.66 12.46 -1.90
N ALA A 180 1.04 12.15 -0.76
CA ALA A 180 0.07 13.01 -0.12
C ALA A 180 0.09 12.85 1.40
N GLU A 181 -0.38 13.85 2.11
CA GLU A 181 -0.57 13.86 3.55
C GLU A 181 -1.75 14.80 3.89
N ASP A 182 -2.62 14.36 4.79
CA ASP A 182 -3.80 15.14 5.23
C ASP A 182 -4.59 15.74 4.05
N GLY A 183 -4.90 14.91 3.06
CA GLY A 183 -5.65 15.35 1.87
C GLY A 183 -4.93 16.37 0.98
N LYS A 184 -3.63 16.61 1.21
CA LYS A 184 -2.79 17.49 0.41
C LYS A 184 -1.80 16.69 -0.43
N ILE A 185 -1.80 16.92 -1.74
CA ILE A 185 -0.80 16.37 -2.66
C ILE A 185 0.53 17.09 -2.42
N LEU A 186 1.58 16.35 -2.11
CA LEU A 186 2.91 16.86 -1.77
C LEU A 186 3.89 16.88 -2.94
N ILE A 187 3.59 16.13 -4.01
CA ILE A 187 4.44 16.03 -5.20
C ILE A 187 3.94 16.95 -6.32
N PRO A 188 4.83 17.44 -7.19
CA PRO A 188 4.43 18.19 -8.38
C PRO A 188 3.53 17.38 -9.32
N SER A 189 2.71 18.09 -10.12
CA SER A 189 1.82 17.46 -11.11
C SER A 189 2.56 16.53 -12.07
N ASP A 190 3.76 16.92 -12.55
CA ASP A 190 4.58 16.09 -13.45
C ASP A 190 5.04 14.79 -12.77
N SER A 191 5.32 14.83 -11.47
CA SER A 191 5.65 13.62 -10.70
C SER A 191 4.44 12.72 -10.53
N LEU A 192 3.25 13.29 -10.32
CA LEU A 192 2.00 12.54 -10.22
C LEU A 192 1.67 11.86 -11.56
N THR A 193 1.75 12.59 -12.68
CA THR A 193 1.52 12.01 -14.00
C THR A 193 2.55 10.94 -14.34
N SER A 194 3.82 11.11 -13.96
CA SER A 194 4.84 10.07 -14.12
C SER A 194 4.51 8.80 -13.35
N ARG A 195 3.96 8.89 -12.13
CA ARG A 195 3.52 7.71 -11.37
C ARG A 195 2.35 7.01 -12.05
N ILE A 196 1.34 7.75 -12.53
CA ILE A 196 0.22 7.19 -13.30
C ILE A 196 0.73 6.36 -14.48
N ILE A 197 1.62 6.95 -15.30
CA ILE A 197 2.19 6.30 -16.48
C ILE A 197 3.04 5.07 -16.09
N THR A 198 3.78 5.15 -14.99
CA THR A 198 4.59 4.03 -14.50
C THR A 198 3.72 2.82 -14.16
N TRP A 199 2.62 3.03 -13.44
CA TRP A 199 1.70 1.95 -13.08
C TRP A 199 0.90 1.44 -14.28
N ASP A 200 0.49 2.31 -15.20
CA ASP A 200 -0.15 1.93 -16.47
C ASP A 200 0.75 0.98 -17.27
N HIS A 201 2.02 1.35 -17.47
CA HIS A 201 2.99 0.51 -18.16
C HIS A 201 3.28 -0.80 -17.42
N PHE A 202 3.35 -0.77 -16.09
CA PHE A 202 3.53 -1.98 -15.28
C PHE A 202 2.39 -2.97 -15.51
N MET A 203 1.14 -2.52 -15.43
CA MET A 203 -0.04 -3.36 -15.63
C MET A 203 -0.12 -3.91 -17.07
N ALA A 204 0.21 -3.09 -18.06
CA ALA A 204 0.26 -3.52 -19.45
C ALA A 204 1.34 -4.57 -19.69
N LYS A 205 2.48 -4.47 -19.02
CA LYS A 205 3.62 -5.40 -19.12
C LYS A 205 3.38 -6.71 -18.39
N TYR A 206 2.64 -6.69 -17.29
CA TYR A 206 2.41 -7.84 -16.41
C TYR A 206 0.92 -8.05 -16.10
N PRO A 207 0.08 -8.33 -17.11
CA PRO A 207 -1.38 -8.46 -16.92
C PRO A 207 -1.76 -9.60 -15.96
N ASP A 208 -0.94 -10.65 -15.91
CA ASP A 208 -1.16 -11.83 -15.07
C ASP A 208 -0.40 -11.76 -13.72
N PHE A 209 0.04 -10.57 -13.30
CA PHE A 209 0.74 -10.41 -12.03
C PHE A 209 -0.14 -10.85 -10.86
N ILE A 210 0.36 -11.74 -9.99
CA ILE A 210 -0.41 -12.35 -8.90
C ILE A 210 -1.06 -11.32 -7.96
N SER A 211 -0.45 -10.15 -7.81
CA SER A 211 -0.95 -9.03 -7.01
C SER A 211 -1.40 -7.86 -7.87
N ILE A 212 -1.92 -8.12 -9.09
CA ILE A 212 -2.32 -7.07 -10.04
C ILE A 212 -3.31 -6.07 -9.45
N LYS A 213 -4.20 -6.52 -8.56
CA LYS A 213 -5.16 -5.65 -7.87
C LYS A 213 -4.47 -4.54 -7.07
N MET A 214 -3.34 -4.83 -6.43
CA MET A 214 -2.57 -3.82 -5.69
C MET A 214 -1.99 -2.74 -6.63
N ALA A 215 -1.54 -3.13 -7.82
CA ALA A 215 -1.08 -2.18 -8.84
C ALA A 215 -2.24 -1.32 -9.37
N GLN A 216 -3.41 -1.93 -9.59
CA GLN A 216 -4.63 -1.23 -9.99
C GLN A 216 -5.10 -0.22 -8.94
N ASP A 217 -5.07 -0.60 -7.66
CA ASP A 217 -5.45 0.28 -6.55
C ASP A 217 -4.50 1.48 -6.44
N GLN A 218 -3.19 1.25 -6.61
CA GLN A 218 -2.20 2.32 -6.62
C GLN A 218 -2.39 3.27 -7.82
N TYR A 219 -2.61 2.71 -9.01
CA TYR A 219 -2.96 3.48 -10.20
C TYR A 219 -4.22 4.32 -9.98
N SER A 220 -5.29 3.70 -9.46
CA SER A 220 -6.58 4.36 -9.22
C SER A 220 -6.46 5.50 -8.22
N GLN A 221 -5.64 5.33 -7.18
CA GLN A 221 -5.35 6.38 -6.21
C GLN A 221 -4.70 7.61 -6.88
N TYR A 222 -3.68 7.40 -7.70
CA TYR A 222 -3.01 8.50 -8.40
C TYR A 222 -3.89 9.14 -9.46
N MET A 223 -4.58 8.34 -10.25
CA MET A 223 -5.51 8.83 -11.27
C MET A 223 -6.66 9.61 -10.64
N GLY A 224 -7.24 9.11 -9.55
CA GLY A 224 -8.29 9.80 -8.81
C GLY A 224 -7.82 11.15 -8.26
N ALA A 225 -6.66 11.19 -7.61
CA ALA A 225 -6.07 12.43 -7.12
C ALA A 225 -5.75 13.42 -8.26
N TYR A 226 -5.33 12.92 -9.41
CA TYR A 226 -5.05 13.75 -10.59
C TYR A 226 -6.33 14.36 -11.19
N LEU A 227 -7.39 13.55 -11.35
CA LEU A 227 -8.63 13.97 -12.02
C LEU A 227 -9.65 14.67 -11.09
N ALA A 228 -9.61 14.42 -9.79
CA ALA A 228 -10.54 15.00 -8.81
C ALA A 228 -9.87 15.98 -7.83
N GLY A 229 -8.56 15.88 -7.66
CA GLY A 229 -7.86 16.54 -6.56
C GLY A 229 -8.05 15.79 -5.24
N MET A 230 -7.68 16.44 -4.15
CA MET A 230 -7.88 15.99 -2.77
C MET A 230 -8.42 17.15 -1.93
N ASP A 231 -8.89 16.87 -0.70
CA ASP A 231 -9.55 17.86 0.16
C ASP A 231 -8.74 19.16 0.34
N ASN A 232 -7.44 19.03 0.55
CA ASN A 232 -6.52 20.16 0.71
C ASN A 232 -5.68 20.45 -0.58
N SER A 233 -6.02 19.82 -1.71
CA SER A 233 -5.43 20.05 -3.04
C SER A 233 -6.51 20.02 -4.11
N ARG A 234 -7.47 20.93 -3.99
CA ARG A 234 -8.63 21.00 -4.87
C ARG A 234 -8.25 21.49 -6.26
N ILE A 235 -8.79 20.84 -7.27
CA ILE A 235 -8.65 21.25 -8.67
C ILE A 235 -9.86 22.01 -9.20
N PHE A 236 -11.00 21.91 -8.50
CA PHE A 236 -12.19 22.73 -8.74
C PHE A 236 -12.30 23.82 -7.68
N ASP A 237 -12.58 25.04 -8.13
CA ASP A 237 -12.82 26.18 -7.25
C ASP A 237 -14.11 25.96 -6.44
N PRO A 238 -14.09 26.02 -5.10
CA PRO A 238 -15.23 25.69 -4.27
C PRO A 238 -16.39 26.70 -4.36
N ALA A 239 -16.12 27.94 -4.81
CA ALA A 239 -17.14 28.97 -4.95
C ALA A 239 -17.86 28.91 -6.29
N THR A 240 -17.16 28.53 -7.35
CA THR A 240 -17.68 28.51 -8.72
C THR A 240 -17.90 27.11 -9.28
N ASN A 241 -17.42 26.05 -8.59
CA ASN A 241 -17.39 24.67 -9.05
C ASN A 241 -16.68 24.48 -10.41
N ARG A 242 -15.81 25.41 -10.78
CA ARG A 242 -15.12 25.38 -12.06
C ARG A 242 -13.71 24.83 -11.92
N LEU A 243 -13.30 24.03 -12.92
CA LEU A 243 -11.94 23.50 -13.02
C LEU A 243 -10.94 24.66 -13.10
N SER A 244 -9.81 24.54 -12.39
CA SER A 244 -8.72 25.50 -12.44
C SER A 244 -8.04 25.48 -13.84
N ASP A 245 -7.55 26.65 -14.29
CA ASP A 245 -6.82 26.73 -15.57
C ASP A 245 -5.55 25.88 -15.57
N SER A 246 -4.86 25.79 -14.43
CA SER A 246 -3.67 24.95 -14.28
C SER A 246 -3.98 23.47 -14.48
N SER A 247 -5.07 22.96 -13.92
CA SER A 247 -5.48 21.56 -14.11
C SER A 247 -5.90 21.30 -15.55
N LYS A 248 -6.61 22.24 -16.18
CA LYS A 248 -6.95 22.12 -17.59
C LYS A 248 -5.72 22.00 -18.48
N VAL A 249 -4.72 22.87 -18.31
CA VAL A 249 -3.45 22.83 -19.05
C VAL A 249 -2.71 21.50 -18.78
N SER A 250 -2.71 21.04 -17.52
CA SER A 250 -2.11 19.76 -17.17
C SER A 250 -2.75 18.58 -17.88
N PHE A 251 -4.09 18.50 -17.94
CA PHE A 251 -4.80 17.44 -18.63
C PHE A 251 -4.56 17.45 -20.15
N GLU A 252 -4.56 18.65 -20.77
CA GLU A 252 -4.25 18.82 -22.20
C GLU A 252 -2.81 18.36 -22.48
N SER A 253 -1.85 18.72 -21.62
CA SER A 253 -0.46 18.30 -21.73
C SER A 253 -0.28 16.79 -21.54
N PHE A 254 -1.02 16.17 -20.60
CA PHE A 254 -0.99 14.73 -20.39
C PHE A 254 -1.33 13.98 -21.69
N VAL A 255 -2.44 14.37 -22.33
CA VAL A 255 -2.91 13.73 -23.58
C VAL A 255 -1.90 13.86 -24.71
N VAL A 256 -1.23 15.02 -24.81
CA VAL A 256 -0.24 15.26 -25.88
C VAL A 256 1.05 14.50 -25.62
N ASN A 257 1.51 14.41 -24.38
CA ASN A 257 2.82 13.88 -24.03
C ASN A 257 2.84 12.35 -23.84
N ASN A 258 1.66 11.70 -23.70
CA ASN A 258 1.58 10.26 -23.40
C ASN A 258 0.64 9.51 -24.38
N PRO A 259 0.82 9.66 -25.70
CA PRO A 259 -0.15 9.14 -26.71
C PRO A 259 -0.28 7.62 -26.69
N GLU A 260 0.74 6.89 -26.23
CA GLU A 260 0.78 5.42 -26.20
C GLU A 260 0.23 4.80 -24.91
N SER A 261 -0.10 5.63 -23.91
CA SER A 261 -0.60 5.15 -22.60
C SER A 261 -2.12 4.95 -22.64
N SER A 262 -2.62 3.87 -22.06
CA SER A 262 -4.06 3.65 -21.90
C SER A 262 -4.70 4.71 -21.01
N SER A 263 -3.94 5.27 -20.08
CA SER A 263 -4.35 6.40 -19.23
C SER A 263 -4.74 7.65 -20.04
N THR A 264 -4.17 7.80 -21.24
CA THR A 264 -4.50 8.93 -22.13
C THR A 264 -5.94 8.88 -22.61
N GLU A 265 -6.49 7.70 -22.84
CA GLU A 265 -7.91 7.55 -23.21
C GLU A 265 -8.82 8.00 -22.06
N VAL A 266 -8.46 7.66 -20.82
CA VAL A 266 -9.21 8.07 -19.61
C VAL A 266 -9.19 9.60 -19.45
N VAL A 267 -8.00 10.20 -19.51
CA VAL A 267 -7.85 11.67 -19.35
C VAL A 267 -8.54 12.42 -20.49
N LYS A 268 -8.46 11.93 -21.72
CA LYS A 268 -9.16 12.51 -22.89
C LYS A 268 -10.67 12.45 -22.73
N ALA A 269 -11.21 11.28 -22.36
CA ALA A 269 -12.65 11.13 -22.11
C ALA A 269 -13.13 12.06 -20.97
N TYR A 270 -12.32 12.22 -19.92
CA TYR A 270 -12.59 13.16 -18.84
C TYR A 270 -12.58 14.63 -19.31
N LEU A 271 -11.59 15.03 -20.13
CA LEU A 271 -11.56 16.36 -20.75
C LEU A 271 -12.80 16.63 -21.62
N ASP A 272 -13.25 15.65 -22.40
CA ASP A 272 -14.41 15.80 -23.26
C ASP A 272 -15.72 15.92 -22.43
N LEU A 273 -15.81 15.17 -21.33
CA LEU A 273 -16.87 15.37 -20.33
C LEU A 273 -16.84 16.80 -19.76
N LEU A 274 -15.68 17.29 -19.31
CA LEU A 274 -15.55 18.63 -18.74
C LEU A 274 -15.88 19.74 -19.75
N LYS A 275 -15.48 19.59 -21.00
CA LYS A 275 -15.88 20.52 -22.08
C LYS A 275 -17.41 20.56 -22.24
N SER A 276 -18.10 19.41 -22.17
CA SER A 276 -19.55 19.33 -22.28
C SER A 276 -20.31 20.02 -21.14
N THR A 277 -19.66 20.20 -19.99
CA THR A 277 -20.18 20.88 -18.79
C THR A 277 -19.61 22.29 -18.62
N ASN A 278 -18.95 22.83 -19.64
CA ASN A 278 -18.23 24.11 -19.58
C ASN A 278 -17.21 24.17 -18.42
N PHE A 279 -16.51 23.06 -18.19
CA PHE A 279 -15.53 22.86 -17.12
C PHE A 279 -16.10 23.01 -15.69
N ASN A 280 -17.41 22.80 -15.51
CA ASN A 280 -18.03 22.79 -14.20
C ASN A 280 -18.07 21.36 -13.63
N TYR A 281 -17.86 21.24 -12.32
CA TYR A 281 -18.10 20.01 -11.58
C TYR A 281 -19.59 19.69 -11.56
N THR A 282 -19.95 18.47 -11.85
CA THR A 282 -21.35 17.99 -11.90
C THR A 282 -21.40 16.54 -11.45
N ASP A 283 -22.58 16.00 -11.13
CA ASP A 283 -22.79 14.59 -10.78
C ASP A 283 -22.25 13.62 -11.86
N ARG A 284 -22.12 14.10 -13.12
CA ARG A 284 -21.51 13.33 -14.21
C ARG A 284 -19.99 13.10 -14.01
N VAL A 285 -19.33 14.05 -13.31
CA VAL A 285 -17.91 13.89 -12.94
C VAL A 285 -17.76 12.78 -11.91
N ASP A 286 -18.62 12.76 -10.87
CA ASP A 286 -18.62 11.68 -9.88
C ASP A 286 -18.88 10.32 -10.53
N SER A 287 -19.89 10.25 -11.41
CA SER A 287 -20.22 9.01 -12.14
C SER A 287 -19.04 8.53 -13.00
N PHE A 288 -18.34 9.45 -13.68
CA PHE A 288 -17.17 9.12 -14.48
C PHE A 288 -16.04 8.56 -13.63
N LEU A 289 -15.74 9.19 -12.49
CA LEU A 289 -14.67 8.73 -11.59
C LEU A 289 -14.99 7.35 -11.02
N LEU A 290 -16.22 7.12 -10.59
CA LEU A 290 -16.66 5.80 -10.11
C LEU A 290 -16.56 4.73 -11.20
N GLU A 291 -16.92 5.05 -12.45
CA GLU A 291 -16.93 4.08 -13.54
C GLU A 291 -15.53 3.81 -14.13
N LYS A 292 -14.67 4.82 -14.21
CA LYS A 292 -13.41 4.74 -14.98
C LYS A 292 -12.15 4.70 -14.14
N VAL A 293 -12.25 5.01 -12.84
CA VAL A 293 -11.07 5.14 -11.97
C VAL A 293 -11.16 4.22 -10.75
N TYR A 294 -12.32 4.08 -10.12
CA TYR A 294 -12.49 3.37 -8.85
C TYR A 294 -13.24 2.03 -9.00
N HIS A 295 -12.75 1.14 -9.87
CA HIS A 295 -13.36 -0.18 -10.13
C HIS A 295 -13.08 -1.20 -9.04
#